data_dd3575af0e74d839c54d6c901c564366
#
_entry.id   dd3575af0e74d839c54d6c901c564366
#
_cell.length_a   1.000
_cell.length_b   1.000
_cell.length_c   1.000
_cell.angle_alpha   90.00
_cell.angle_beta   90.00
_cell.angle_gamma   90.00
#
_symmetry.space_group_name_H-M   'P 1'
#
loop_
_entity.id
_entity.type
_entity.pdbx_description
1 polymer ?
#
loop_
_entity_poly.entity_id
_entity_poly.type
_entity_poly.pdbx_seq_one_letter_code
_entity_poly.pdbx_strand_id
1 'polypeptide(L)'
;MTCNINKNSSVVYRPVEKHEQVQALDLWVSVFEPGNLGWFERDFAIEAAPTYQHGDTIGAWYDGELISTVHIRRIMVQSRDDDTKYLCGGISNVATLENYRNQGLSRHLLRLAIERMEQNDEFDLSILGTGRYNHYSVLGWEQMNVPNEITIEWKNFDPTMNNRKWCSTSEIFSSDKELLLALHGKNPREYQLDRSPSSLFEHFVGWNWQFNNAIIYIHREEESGYIVISKPDNINDIHVSEWRAPNIDVERKLFKVAAEEIYRRQQQQTNIIRFHGLPQYITIKELEQWAGKIKIDFKADMMIRNIRLSKETIDKIKAAYSTGSATFWSADAF
;
A
#
# COMPACT_ATOMS: atom_id res chain seq x y z
N MET A 1 -28.46 11.19 -16.23
CA MET A 1 -29.47 10.23 -16.80
C MET A 1 -28.87 8.85 -16.66
N THR A 2 -29.52 7.93 -15.96
CA THR A 2 -29.07 6.52 -15.88
C THR A 2 -29.41 5.82 -17.19
N CYS A 3 -28.40 5.32 -17.89
CA CYS A 3 -28.59 4.45 -19.06
C CYS A 3 -29.08 3.09 -18.55
N ASN A 4 -30.34 2.76 -18.75
CA ASN A 4 -30.84 1.41 -18.45
C ASN A 4 -30.31 0.44 -19.50
N ILE A 5 -29.63 -0.63 -19.06
CA ILE A 5 -29.25 -1.74 -19.95
C ILE A 5 -30.52 -2.24 -20.61
N ASN A 6 -30.56 -2.19 -21.92
CA ASN A 6 -31.70 -2.63 -22.70
C ASN A 6 -31.95 -4.15 -22.45
N LYS A 7 -33.18 -4.54 -22.19
CA LYS A 7 -33.52 -5.96 -21.92
C LYS A 7 -33.15 -6.93 -23.04
N ASN A 8 -32.85 -6.42 -24.24
CA ASN A 8 -32.47 -7.21 -25.41
C ASN A 8 -30.95 -7.28 -25.65
N SER A 9 -30.13 -6.51 -24.93
CA SER A 9 -28.66 -6.57 -25.02
C SER A 9 -28.12 -7.18 -23.71
N SER A 10 -27.32 -8.23 -23.82
CA SER A 10 -26.71 -8.89 -22.67
C SER A 10 -25.35 -8.26 -22.34
N VAL A 11 -25.10 -8.00 -21.07
CA VAL A 11 -23.75 -7.66 -20.58
C VAL A 11 -22.88 -8.91 -20.69
N VAL A 12 -21.71 -8.77 -21.32
CA VAL A 12 -20.71 -9.84 -21.41
C VAL A 12 -19.64 -9.59 -20.34
N TYR A 13 -19.38 -10.60 -19.52
CA TYR A 13 -18.35 -10.57 -18.50
C TYR A 13 -17.18 -11.45 -18.93
N ARG A 14 -15.99 -10.88 -19.03
CA ARG A 14 -14.81 -11.62 -19.46
C ARG A 14 -13.51 -10.88 -19.06
N PRO A 15 -12.34 -11.56 -19.10
CA PRO A 15 -11.06 -10.90 -18.98
C PRO A 15 -10.89 -9.73 -19.97
N VAL A 16 -10.14 -8.74 -19.55
CA VAL A 16 -9.68 -7.65 -20.41
C VAL A 16 -8.46 -8.15 -21.18
N GLU A 17 -8.56 -8.16 -22.51
CA GLU A 17 -7.49 -8.57 -23.40
C GLU A 17 -6.37 -7.52 -23.45
N LYS A 18 -5.15 -7.95 -23.82
CA LYS A 18 -3.99 -7.04 -23.88
C LYS A 18 -4.24 -5.80 -24.75
N HIS A 19 -4.91 -5.96 -25.88
CA HIS A 19 -5.23 -4.85 -26.79
C HIS A 19 -6.37 -3.93 -26.28
N GLU A 20 -7.07 -4.37 -25.23
CA GLU A 20 -8.17 -3.63 -24.60
C GLU A 20 -7.75 -2.92 -23.29
N GLN A 21 -6.51 -3.12 -22.84
CA GLN A 21 -6.03 -2.51 -21.60
C GLN A 21 -6.17 -0.98 -21.59
N VAL A 22 -6.04 -0.34 -22.75
CA VAL A 22 -6.26 1.10 -22.89
C VAL A 22 -7.67 1.51 -22.49
N GLN A 23 -8.69 0.69 -22.80
CA GLN A 23 -10.07 0.97 -22.42
C GLN A 23 -10.27 0.86 -20.89
N ALA A 24 -9.55 -0.08 -20.23
CA ALA A 24 -9.56 -0.18 -18.78
C ALA A 24 -8.91 1.05 -18.13
N LEU A 25 -7.78 1.52 -18.68
CA LEU A 25 -7.12 2.75 -18.21
C LEU A 25 -8.03 3.97 -18.37
N ASP A 26 -8.66 4.13 -19.52
CA ASP A 26 -9.59 5.24 -19.79
C ASP A 26 -10.78 5.22 -18.81
N LEU A 27 -11.34 4.04 -18.55
CA LEU A 27 -12.41 3.86 -17.58
C LEU A 27 -11.94 4.23 -16.17
N TRP A 28 -10.75 3.79 -15.73
CA TRP A 28 -10.22 4.11 -14.41
C TRP A 28 -9.95 5.61 -14.25
N VAL A 29 -9.34 6.22 -15.26
CA VAL A 29 -9.13 7.68 -15.29
C VAL A 29 -10.45 8.42 -15.19
N SER A 30 -11.48 8.00 -15.93
CA SER A 30 -12.80 8.67 -15.93
C SER A 30 -13.55 8.51 -14.60
N VAL A 31 -13.32 7.42 -13.85
CA VAL A 31 -14.04 7.12 -12.60
C VAL A 31 -13.33 7.68 -11.37
N PHE A 32 -12.00 7.61 -11.34
CA PHE A 32 -11.20 7.99 -10.18
C PHE A 32 -10.53 9.36 -10.30
N GLU A 33 -10.49 9.93 -11.53
CA GLU A 33 -9.94 11.26 -11.81
C GLU A 33 -8.56 11.46 -11.13
N PRO A 34 -7.57 10.58 -11.36
CA PRO A 34 -6.29 10.69 -10.69
C PRO A 34 -5.60 11.98 -11.11
N GLY A 35 -5.07 12.73 -10.14
CA GLY A 35 -4.35 13.97 -10.38
C GLY A 35 -3.04 13.81 -11.14
N ASN A 36 -2.61 12.57 -11.46
CA ASN A 36 -1.39 12.28 -12.18
C ASN A 36 -1.61 11.16 -13.21
N LEU A 37 -1.16 11.42 -14.43
CA LEU A 37 -1.04 10.42 -15.48
C LEU A 37 0.06 9.42 -15.10
N GLY A 38 -0.14 8.13 -15.36
CA GLY A 38 0.80 7.06 -14.99
C GLY A 38 0.45 6.33 -13.70
N TRP A 39 -0.61 6.72 -12.99
CA TRP A 39 -1.05 6.03 -11.79
C TRP A 39 -1.50 4.60 -12.09
N PHE A 40 -2.37 4.42 -13.07
CA PHE A 40 -2.97 3.12 -13.40
C PHE A 40 -2.17 2.30 -14.40
N GLU A 41 -1.33 2.92 -15.23
CA GLU A 41 -0.50 2.23 -16.22
C GLU A 41 0.43 1.20 -15.58
N ARG A 42 0.80 1.41 -14.32
CA ARG A 42 1.61 0.47 -13.52
C ARG A 42 0.97 -0.89 -13.34
N ASP A 43 -0.36 -0.97 -13.33
CA ASP A 43 -1.08 -2.24 -13.12
C ASP A 43 -0.91 -3.20 -14.29
N PHE A 44 -0.55 -2.67 -15.48
CA PHE A 44 -0.26 -3.44 -16.68
C PHE A 44 1.22 -3.43 -17.09
N ALA A 45 2.04 -2.56 -16.48
CA ALA A 45 3.46 -2.49 -16.79
C ALA A 45 4.20 -3.68 -16.16
N ILE A 46 4.88 -4.47 -16.98
CA ILE A 46 5.55 -5.71 -16.54
C ILE A 46 6.63 -5.43 -15.47
N GLU A 47 7.25 -4.26 -15.51
CA GLU A 47 8.25 -3.85 -14.53
C GLU A 47 7.64 -3.58 -13.16
N ALA A 48 6.44 -2.98 -13.12
CA ALA A 48 5.72 -2.64 -11.88
C ALA A 48 4.76 -3.75 -11.41
N ALA A 49 4.29 -4.59 -12.32
CA ALA A 49 3.40 -5.71 -12.05
C ALA A 49 3.89 -7.00 -12.74
N PRO A 50 5.12 -7.49 -12.41
CA PRO A 50 5.74 -8.62 -13.10
C PRO A 50 4.97 -9.94 -12.94
N THR A 51 4.08 -10.00 -11.97
CA THR A 51 3.25 -11.17 -11.65
C THR A 51 1.85 -11.11 -12.27
N TYR A 52 1.50 -10.01 -12.97
CA TYR A 52 0.21 -9.87 -13.64
C TYR A 52 -0.03 -11.01 -14.63
N GLN A 53 -1.22 -11.58 -14.61
CA GLN A 53 -1.64 -12.63 -15.52
C GLN A 53 -2.94 -12.25 -16.24
N HIS A 54 -3.12 -12.79 -17.43
CA HIS A 54 -4.41 -12.70 -18.11
C HIS A 54 -5.54 -13.24 -17.22
N GLY A 55 -6.62 -12.48 -17.10
CA GLY A 55 -7.73 -12.79 -16.21
C GLY A 55 -7.67 -12.09 -14.85
N ASP A 56 -6.57 -11.43 -14.50
CA ASP A 56 -6.49 -10.63 -13.28
C ASP A 56 -7.25 -9.28 -13.40
N THR A 57 -7.53 -8.83 -14.62
CA THR A 57 -8.48 -7.74 -14.90
C THR A 57 -9.72 -8.31 -15.58
N ILE A 58 -10.88 -8.17 -14.95
CA ILE A 58 -12.16 -8.65 -15.46
C ILE A 58 -13.05 -7.45 -15.77
N GLY A 59 -13.65 -7.45 -16.96
CA GLY A 59 -14.52 -6.39 -17.45
C GLY A 59 -15.96 -6.83 -17.67
N ALA A 60 -16.88 -5.87 -17.54
CA ALA A 60 -18.26 -5.96 -18.01
C ALA A 60 -18.40 -5.11 -19.29
N TRP A 61 -18.85 -5.74 -20.35
CA TRP A 61 -18.96 -5.14 -21.68
C TRP A 61 -20.42 -5.03 -22.10
N TYR A 62 -20.81 -3.87 -22.60
CA TYR A 62 -22.14 -3.63 -23.13
C TYR A 62 -22.04 -2.93 -24.48
N ASP A 63 -22.61 -3.52 -25.53
CA ASP A 63 -22.53 -3.04 -26.92
C ASP A 63 -21.09 -2.71 -27.37
N GLY A 64 -20.11 -3.52 -26.93
CA GLY A 64 -18.69 -3.34 -27.27
C GLY A 64 -17.95 -2.30 -26.41
N GLU A 65 -18.61 -1.62 -25.51
CA GLU A 65 -18.03 -0.67 -24.58
C GLU A 65 -17.69 -1.36 -23.24
N LEU A 66 -16.52 -1.08 -22.67
CA LEU A 66 -16.14 -1.51 -21.32
C LEU A 66 -16.76 -0.57 -20.29
N ILE A 67 -17.79 -1.03 -19.57
CA ILE A 67 -18.60 -0.22 -18.66
C ILE A 67 -18.28 -0.42 -17.19
N SER A 68 -17.62 -1.51 -16.82
CA SER A 68 -17.19 -1.76 -15.44
C SER A 68 -16.02 -2.73 -15.41
N THR A 69 -15.17 -2.60 -14.39
CA THR A 69 -14.00 -3.46 -14.16
C THR A 69 -13.82 -3.83 -12.70
N VAL A 70 -13.05 -4.90 -12.47
CA VAL A 70 -12.32 -5.20 -11.25
C VAL A 70 -10.90 -5.63 -11.64
N HIS A 71 -9.91 -5.23 -10.86
CA HIS A 71 -8.52 -5.65 -11.03
C HIS A 71 -8.04 -6.41 -9.79
N ILE A 72 -7.32 -7.52 -10.00
CA ILE A 72 -6.66 -8.31 -8.97
C ILE A 72 -5.16 -8.06 -9.09
N ARG A 73 -4.58 -7.32 -8.16
CA ARG A 73 -3.14 -7.18 -8.08
C ARG A 73 -2.54 -8.34 -7.29
N ARG A 74 -1.57 -9.02 -7.89
CA ARG A 74 -0.85 -10.14 -7.25
C ARG A 74 0.24 -9.61 -6.35
N ILE A 75 0.13 -9.90 -5.05
CA ILE A 75 1.03 -9.39 -4.01
C ILE A 75 1.51 -10.59 -3.19
N MET A 76 2.83 -10.73 -3.03
CA MET A 76 3.38 -11.71 -2.10
C MET A 76 3.45 -11.10 -0.71
N VAL A 77 2.84 -11.75 0.27
CA VAL A 77 2.92 -11.42 1.69
C VAL A 77 3.81 -12.46 2.36
N GLN A 78 4.85 -12.03 3.05
CA GLN A 78 5.84 -12.92 3.67
C GLN A 78 5.67 -12.97 5.19
N SER A 79 5.60 -14.18 5.74
CA SER A 79 5.70 -14.41 7.18
C SER A 79 7.16 -14.21 7.64
N ARG A 80 7.35 -13.49 8.74
CA ARG A 80 8.68 -13.29 9.33
C ARG A 80 9.18 -14.57 10.01
N ASP A 81 8.29 -15.37 10.59
CA ASP A 81 8.66 -16.42 11.52
C ASP A 81 9.19 -17.68 10.82
N ASP A 82 8.71 -17.95 9.60
CA ASP A 82 9.03 -19.18 8.84
C ASP A 82 9.33 -18.92 7.36
N ASP A 83 9.46 -17.65 6.94
CA ASP A 83 9.67 -17.21 5.57
C ASP A 83 8.58 -17.69 4.57
N THR A 84 7.46 -18.22 5.07
CA THR A 84 6.36 -18.64 4.21
C THR A 84 5.81 -17.45 3.45
N LYS A 85 5.62 -17.62 2.14
CA LYS A 85 5.03 -16.60 1.27
C LYS A 85 3.60 -16.98 0.91
N TYR A 86 2.71 -16.03 1.05
CA TYR A 86 1.29 -16.14 0.73
C TYR A 86 0.96 -15.27 -0.46
N LEU A 87 0.33 -15.81 -1.50
CA LEU A 87 -0.16 -14.99 -2.60
C LEU A 87 -1.47 -14.31 -2.21
N CYS A 88 -1.42 -13.00 -2.14
CA CYS A 88 -2.56 -12.14 -1.85
C CYS A 88 -3.10 -11.51 -3.13
N GLY A 89 -4.42 -11.62 -3.33
CA GLY A 89 -5.15 -10.87 -4.35
C GLY A 89 -5.57 -9.49 -3.80
N GLY A 90 -4.80 -8.44 -4.13
CA GLY A 90 -5.18 -7.06 -3.86
C GLY A 90 -6.30 -6.62 -4.80
N ILE A 91 -7.51 -6.41 -4.29
CA ILE A 91 -8.61 -5.90 -5.11
C ILE A 91 -8.47 -4.40 -5.29
N SER A 92 -8.30 -3.97 -6.52
CA SER A 92 -8.15 -2.57 -6.91
C SER A 92 -8.99 -2.24 -8.13
N ASN A 93 -9.05 -0.97 -8.50
CA ASN A 93 -9.67 -0.46 -9.71
C ASN A 93 -11.09 -0.99 -9.96
N VAL A 94 -11.88 -1.10 -8.87
CA VAL A 94 -13.31 -1.47 -8.96
C VAL A 94 -14.08 -0.26 -9.45
N ALA A 95 -14.21 -0.16 -10.76
CA ALA A 95 -14.77 0.98 -11.46
C ALA A 95 -16.07 0.63 -12.19
N THR A 96 -17.00 1.58 -12.27
CA THR A 96 -18.20 1.49 -13.10
C THR A 96 -18.53 2.88 -13.62
N LEU A 97 -18.71 3.02 -14.93
CA LEU A 97 -19.15 4.26 -15.57
C LEU A 97 -20.43 4.77 -14.90
N GLU A 98 -20.54 6.07 -14.71
CA GLU A 98 -21.61 6.69 -13.94
C GLU A 98 -23.00 6.28 -14.41
N ASN A 99 -23.21 6.28 -15.72
CA ASN A 99 -24.50 5.94 -16.32
C ASN A 99 -24.93 4.48 -16.11
N TYR A 100 -23.98 3.60 -15.76
CA TYR A 100 -24.22 2.16 -15.55
C TYR A 100 -24.16 1.73 -14.07
N ARG A 101 -24.03 2.70 -13.13
CA ARG A 101 -24.03 2.43 -11.69
C ARG A 101 -25.39 1.91 -11.20
N ASN A 102 -25.38 1.28 -10.04
CA ASN A 102 -26.55 0.71 -9.35
C ASN A 102 -27.25 -0.45 -10.09
N GLN A 103 -26.61 -1.08 -11.07
CA GLN A 103 -27.12 -2.23 -11.82
C GLN A 103 -26.46 -3.56 -11.42
N GLY A 104 -25.66 -3.57 -10.35
CA GLY A 104 -25.05 -4.78 -9.80
C GLY A 104 -23.78 -5.23 -10.51
N LEU A 105 -23.26 -4.49 -11.51
CA LEU A 105 -22.12 -4.88 -12.36
C LEU A 105 -20.86 -5.15 -11.51
N SER A 106 -20.44 -4.20 -10.69
CA SER A 106 -19.25 -4.36 -9.84
C SER A 106 -19.36 -5.54 -8.87
N ARG A 107 -20.57 -5.80 -8.33
CA ARG A 107 -20.78 -6.95 -7.45
C ARG A 107 -20.68 -8.28 -8.19
N HIS A 108 -21.13 -8.32 -9.42
CA HIS A 108 -20.97 -9.51 -10.27
C HIS A 108 -19.49 -9.74 -10.61
N LEU A 109 -18.78 -8.69 -11.02
CA LEU A 109 -17.33 -8.75 -11.30
C LEU A 109 -16.52 -9.18 -10.06
N LEU A 110 -16.88 -8.70 -8.85
CA LEU A 110 -16.23 -9.15 -7.62
C LEU A 110 -16.44 -10.64 -7.33
N ARG A 111 -17.60 -11.22 -7.68
CA ARG A 111 -17.82 -12.68 -7.60
C ARG A 111 -16.91 -13.42 -8.55
N LEU A 112 -16.80 -12.95 -9.80
CA LEU A 112 -15.88 -13.54 -10.77
C LEU A 112 -14.41 -13.40 -10.33
N ALA A 113 -14.04 -12.29 -9.70
CA ALA A 113 -12.71 -12.12 -9.13
C ALA A 113 -12.45 -13.10 -7.97
N ILE A 114 -13.45 -13.37 -7.12
CA ILE A 114 -13.36 -14.39 -6.09
C ILE A 114 -13.19 -15.79 -6.74
N GLU A 115 -14.04 -16.13 -7.68
CA GLU A 115 -13.94 -17.39 -8.43
C GLU A 115 -12.57 -17.55 -9.08
N ARG A 116 -12.01 -16.48 -9.67
CA ARG A 116 -10.66 -16.46 -10.24
C ARG A 116 -9.58 -16.70 -9.18
N MET A 117 -9.72 -16.14 -7.99
CA MET A 117 -8.75 -16.34 -6.90
C MET A 117 -8.87 -17.74 -6.26
N GLU A 118 -10.06 -18.32 -6.23
CA GLU A 118 -10.32 -19.65 -5.69
C GLU A 118 -9.93 -20.78 -6.68
N GLN A 119 -9.77 -20.46 -7.96
CA GLN A 119 -9.35 -21.44 -8.97
C GLN A 119 -7.88 -21.84 -8.79
N ASN A 120 -7.61 -23.13 -8.99
CA ASN A 120 -6.27 -23.73 -9.02
C ASN A 120 -5.46 -23.59 -7.73
N ASP A 121 -6.08 -23.30 -6.60
CA ASP A 121 -5.41 -23.11 -5.31
C ASP A 121 -4.24 -22.10 -5.37
N GLU A 122 -4.37 -21.08 -6.20
CA GLU A 122 -3.29 -20.15 -6.47
C GLU A 122 -3.17 -19.07 -5.38
N PHE A 123 -4.31 -18.44 -5.02
CA PHE A 123 -4.32 -17.39 -4.01
C PHE A 123 -4.62 -17.91 -2.60
N ASP A 124 -4.00 -17.31 -1.61
CA ASP A 124 -4.16 -17.66 -0.19
C ASP A 124 -5.18 -16.76 0.52
N LEU A 125 -5.15 -15.47 0.21
CA LEU A 125 -6.00 -14.45 0.81
C LEU A 125 -6.26 -13.32 -0.18
N SER A 126 -7.18 -12.43 0.17
CA SER A 126 -7.42 -11.19 -0.57
C SER A 126 -7.52 -10.02 0.39
N ILE A 127 -7.00 -8.86 -0.02
CA ILE A 127 -7.03 -7.62 0.75
C ILE A 127 -7.53 -6.49 -0.15
N LEU A 128 -8.20 -5.50 0.44
CA LEU A 128 -8.58 -4.27 -0.24
C LEU A 128 -8.68 -3.10 0.75
N GLY A 129 -8.57 -1.88 0.22
CA GLY A 129 -8.85 -0.64 0.95
C GLY A 129 -10.15 0.00 0.47
N THR A 130 -11.06 0.38 1.39
CA THR A 130 -12.33 0.97 0.99
C THR A 130 -13.03 1.76 2.09
N GLY A 131 -13.74 2.82 1.72
CA GLY A 131 -14.76 3.45 2.57
C GLY A 131 -16.17 2.85 2.39
N ARG A 132 -16.35 1.85 1.51
CA ARG A 132 -17.66 1.26 1.17
C ARG A 132 -17.80 -0.17 1.71
N TYR A 133 -17.65 -0.36 3.01
CA TYR A 133 -17.57 -1.67 3.67
C TYR A 133 -18.69 -2.63 3.30
N ASN A 134 -19.95 -2.18 3.31
CA ASN A 134 -21.11 -3.01 3.01
C ASN A 134 -21.10 -3.58 1.59
N HIS A 135 -20.36 -2.96 0.66
CA HIS A 135 -20.25 -3.45 -0.70
C HIS A 135 -19.44 -4.76 -0.76
N TYR A 136 -18.43 -4.89 0.09
CA TYR A 136 -17.49 -6.00 0.11
C TYR A 136 -17.81 -7.04 1.20
N SER A 137 -18.34 -6.61 2.35
CA SER A 137 -18.64 -7.53 3.46
C SER A 137 -19.66 -8.59 3.08
N VAL A 138 -20.67 -8.26 2.26
CA VAL A 138 -21.64 -9.22 1.73
C VAL A 138 -21.04 -10.28 0.81
N LEU A 139 -19.79 -10.09 0.40
CA LEU A 139 -19.00 -11.03 -0.40
C LEU A 139 -17.89 -11.70 0.42
N GLY A 140 -17.90 -11.53 1.76
CA GLY A 140 -17.01 -12.23 2.68
C GLY A 140 -15.67 -11.55 2.98
N TRP A 141 -15.47 -10.28 2.59
CA TRP A 141 -14.37 -9.49 3.16
C TRP A 141 -14.74 -8.98 4.55
N GLU A 142 -13.85 -9.15 5.49
CA GLU A 142 -13.99 -8.71 6.88
C GLU A 142 -13.15 -7.45 7.11
N GLN A 143 -13.70 -6.48 7.80
CA GLN A 143 -13.03 -5.22 8.13
C GLN A 143 -11.96 -5.44 9.19
N MET A 144 -10.81 -4.80 9.03
CA MET A 144 -9.73 -4.74 10.01
C MET A 144 -9.61 -3.32 10.54
N ASN A 145 -9.43 -3.19 11.86
CA ASN A 145 -9.07 -1.93 12.49
C ASN A 145 -7.55 -1.92 12.71
N VAL A 146 -6.83 -1.16 11.89
CA VAL A 146 -5.36 -1.16 11.87
C VAL A 146 -4.82 0.17 12.38
N PRO A 147 -3.75 0.18 13.21
CA PRO A 147 -3.05 1.41 13.55
C PRO A 147 -2.39 1.96 12.28
N ASN A 148 -2.83 3.14 11.89
CA ASN A 148 -2.40 3.75 10.63
C ASN A 148 -1.31 4.80 10.82
N GLU A 149 -1.45 5.64 11.83
CA GLU A 149 -0.53 6.75 12.07
C GLU A 149 -0.32 6.96 13.57
N ILE A 150 0.91 7.25 13.95
CA ILE A 150 1.22 7.84 15.24
C ILE A 150 1.58 9.31 15.05
N THR A 151 0.99 10.17 15.86
CA THR A 151 1.30 11.60 15.96
C THR A 151 2.02 11.84 17.27
N ILE A 152 3.19 12.47 17.25
CA ILE A 152 4.03 12.73 18.42
C ILE A 152 4.21 14.23 18.59
N GLU A 153 3.86 14.76 19.76
CA GLU A 153 4.28 16.11 20.20
C GLU A 153 5.77 16.04 20.62
N TRP A 154 6.66 16.16 19.62
CA TRP A 154 8.10 15.91 19.82
C TRP A 154 8.75 16.97 20.73
N LYS A 155 9.50 16.53 21.74
CA LYS A 155 10.15 17.42 22.72
C LYS A 155 11.68 17.42 22.70
N ASN A 156 12.29 16.41 22.08
CA ASN A 156 13.73 16.18 22.16
C ASN A 156 14.43 16.49 20.83
N PHE A 157 14.29 17.73 20.34
CA PHE A 157 15.03 18.19 19.17
C PHE A 157 16.52 18.36 19.49
N ASP A 158 17.35 18.04 18.49
CA ASP A 158 18.80 18.13 18.57
C ASP A 158 19.34 18.83 17.33
N PRO A 159 19.69 20.13 17.42
CA PRO A 159 20.13 20.90 16.26
C PRO A 159 21.41 20.37 15.60
N THR A 160 22.16 19.49 16.26
CA THR A 160 23.37 18.87 15.66
C THR A 160 23.03 17.87 14.55
N MET A 161 21.77 17.39 14.49
CA MET A 161 21.30 16.47 13.46
C MET A 161 20.95 17.13 12.13
N ASN A 162 20.96 18.47 12.05
CA ASN A 162 20.54 19.24 10.87
C ASN A 162 21.39 19.04 9.59
N ASN A 163 22.58 18.47 9.70
CA ASN A 163 23.50 18.30 8.56
C ASN A 163 23.49 16.88 7.97
N ARG A 164 22.43 16.12 8.12
CA ARG A 164 22.32 14.77 7.55
C ARG A 164 21.99 14.85 6.08
N LYS A 165 22.61 13.95 5.30
CA LYS A 165 22.36 13.87 3.85
C LYS A 165 21.06 13.11 3.60
N TRP A 166 20.06 13.82 3.14
CA TRP A 166 18.84 13.27 2.58
C TRP A 166 18.95 13.20 1.06
N CYS A 167 18.53 12.10 0.49
CA CYS A 167 18.57 11.89 -0.95
C CYS A 167 17.14 11.81 -1.51
N SER A 168 16.95 12.28 -2.74
CA SER A 168 15.72 12.03 -3.49
C SER A 168 15.61 10.56 -3.88
N THR A 169 14.42 10.13 -4.29
CA THR A 169 14.18 8.76 -4.76
C THR A 169 15.10 8.42 -5.94
N SER A 170 15.25 9.31 -6.91
CA SER A 170 16.10 9.07 -8.10
C SER A 170 17.60 8.91 -7.74
N GLU A 171 18.10 9.73 -6.81
CA GLU A 171 19.48 9.60 -6.32
C GLU A 171 19.70 8.25 -5.65
N ILE A 172 18.78 7.84 -4.76
CA ILE A 172 18.86 6.59 -4.01
C ILE A 172 18.79 5.38 -4.96
N PHE A 173 17.88 5.38 -5.92
CA PHE A 173 17.75 4.26 -6.85
C PHE A 173 18.96 4.14 -7.80
N SER A 174 19.66 5.23 -8.06
CA SER A 174 20.89 5.21 -8.84
C SER A 174 22.10 4.67 -8.06
N SER A 175 22.14 4.84 -6.73
CA SER A 175 23.33 4.52 -5.92
C SER A 175 23.12 3.38 -4.92
N ASP A 176 21.96 3.21 -4.35
CA ASP A 176 21.73 2.42 -3.15
C ASP A 176 20.47 1.53 -3.18
N LYS A 177 19.89 1.32 -4.36
CA LYS A 177 18.68 0.50 -4.54
C LYS A 177 18.81 -0.88 -3.90
N GLU A 178 19.90 -1.58 -4.19
CA GLU A 178 20.15 -2.94 -3.68
C GLU A 178 20.34 -2.95 -2.16
N LEU A 179 20.96 -1.92 -1.61
CA LEU A 179 21.08 -1.78 -0.15
C LEU A 179 19.70 -1.60 0.51
N LEU A 180 18.84 -0.75 -0.04
CA LEU A 180 17.48 -0.56 0.50
C LEU A 180 16.67 -1.84 0.43
N LEU A 181 16.73 -2.56 -0.69
CA LEU A 181 16.05 -3.83 -0.87
C LEU A 181 16.54 -4.89 0.15
N ALA A 182 17.87 -4.96 0.33
CA ALA A 182 18.48 -5.84 1.33
C ALA A 182 18.06 -5.47 2.77
N LEU A 183 18.01 -4.18 3.12
CA LEU A 183 17.57 -3.71 4.43
C LEU A 183 16.07 -3.97 4.65
N HIS A 184 15.26 -3.88 3.60
CA HIS A 184 13.83 -4.24 3.67
C HIS A 184 13.63 -5.72 4.02
N GLY A 185 14.42 -6.60 3.43
CA GLY A 185 14.33 -8.06 3.64
C GLY A 185 15.03 -8.57 4.90
N LYS A 186 16.08 -7.87 5.39
CA LYS A 186 16.93 -8.37 6.49
C LYS A 186 16.22 -8.44 7.85
N ASN A 187 15.36 -7.47 8.14
CA ASN A 187 14.61 -7.39 9.40
C ASN A 187 13.13 -7.16 9.08
N PRO A 188 12.44 -8.18 8.53
CA PRO A 188 11.07 -8.02 8.07
C PRO A 188 10.11 -7.75 9.23
N ARG A 189 9.06 -7.00 8.95
CA ARG A 189 7.86 -7.00 9.80
C ARG A 189 7.08 -8.29 9.59
N GLU A 190 6.19 -8.60 10.51
CA GLU A 190 5.26 -9.70 10.28
C GLU A 190 4.42 -9.42 9.03
N TYR A 191 4.23 -10.45 8.21
CA TYR A 191 3.37 -10.40 7.01
C TYR A 191 3.57 -9.16 6.13
N GLN A 192 4.82 -8.74 5.95
CA GLN A 192 5.14 -7.63 5.05
C GLN A 192 5.02 -8.03 3.58
N LEU A 193 4.84 -7.03 2.71
CA LEU A 193 4.93 -7.25 1.27
C LEU A 193 6.35 -7.59 0.86
N ASP A 194 6.50 -8.69 0.09
CA ASP A 194 7.76 -9.03 -0.57
C ASP A 194 7.99 -8.09 -1.75
N ARG A 195 9.05 -7.32 -1.70
CA ARG A 195 9.45 -6.37 -2.75
C ARG A 195 10.49 -6.92 -3.72
N SER A 196 10.84 -8.19 -3.59
CA SER A 196 11.60 -8.89 -4.62
C SER A 196 10.64 -9.35 -5.73
N PRO A 197 10.90 -9.16 -7.01
CA PRO A 197 12.14 -8.76 -7.67
C PRO A 197 12.42 -7.25 -7.64
N SER A 198 13.67 -6.86 -7.92
CA SER A 198 14.13 -5.47 -7.87
C SER A 198 13.40 -4.54 -8.85
N SER A 199 12.84 -5.08 -9.94
CA SER A 199 11.99 -4.30 -10.87
C SER A 199 10.71 -3.82 -10.20
N LEU A 200 10.04 -4.66 -9.42
CA LEU A 200 8.88 -4.27 -8.62
C LEU A 200 9.26 -3.16 -7.62
N PHE A 201 10.38 -3.32 -6.93
CA PHE A 201 10.84 -2.33 -5.97
C PHE A 201 11.07 -0.97 -6.63
N GLU A 202 11.68 -0.93 -7.81
CA GLU A 202 11.95 0.32 -8.53
C GLU A 202 10.69 0.93 -9.13
N HIS A 203 9.96 0.16 -9.93
CA HIS A 203 8.86 0.69 -10.76
C HIS A 203 7.53 0.79 -10.04
N PHE A 204 7.38 0.15 -8.87
CA PHE A 204 6.19 0.29 -8.04
C PHE A 204 6.47 1.11 -6.78
N VAL A 205 7.35 0.65 -5.89
CA VAL A 205 7.65 1.34 -4.63
C VAL A 205 8.38 2.65 -4.88
N GLY A 206 9.41 2.63 -5.71
CA GLY A 206 10.20 3.81 -6.08
C GLY A 206 9.34 4.86 -6.80
N TRP A 207 8.43 4.40 -7.67
CA TRP A 207 7.48 5.30 -8.30
C TRP A 207 6.56 5.97 -7.25
N ASN A 208 6.00 5.23 -6.30
CA ASN A 208 5.18 5.78 -5.22
C ASN A 208 5.97 6.78 -4.36
N TRP A 209 7.21 6.49 -4.03
CA TRP A 209 8.07 7.43 -3.32
C TRP A 209 8.32 8.71 -4.14
N GLN A 210 8.60 8.58 -5.44
CA GLN A 210 8.79 9.73 -6.34
C GLN A 210 7.52 10.56 -6.46
N PHE A 211 6.37 9.91 -6.63
CA PHE A 211 5.06 10.57 -6.70
C PHE A 211 4.77 11.41 -5.46
N ASN A 212 5.15 10.90 -4.27
CA ASN A 212 4.98 11.60 -3.00
C ASN A 212 6.17 12.51 -2.65
N ASN A 213 7.02 12.85 -3.61
CA ASN A 213 8.23 13.68 -3.41
C ASN A 213 9.08 13.20 -2.21
N ALA A 214 9.19 11.90 -2.01
CA ALA A 214 9.88 11.32 -0.86
C ALA A 214 11.36 11.64 -0.85
N ILE A 215 11.90 11.78 0.36
CA ILE A 215 13.32 11.83 0.63
C ILE A 215 13.69 10.70 1.57
N ILE A 216 14.88 10.15 1.36
CA ILE A 216 15.37 8.99 2.06
C ILE A 216 16.68 9.33 2.79
N TYR A 217 16.76 8.93 4.05
CA TYR A 217 18.00 8.91 4.81
C TYR A 217 18.41 7.46 5.07
N ILE A 218 19.70 7.14 4.82
CA ILE A 218 20.30 5.86 5.16
C ILE A 218 21.30 6.06 6.28
N HIS A 219 21.08 5.38 7.39
CA HIS A 219 22.05 5.24 8.46
C HIS A 219 23.06 4.16 8.10
N ARG A 220 24.37 4.50 8.08
CA ARG A 220 25.46 3.65 7.60
C ARG A 220 26.57 3.55 8.65
N GLU A 221 26.24 3.04 9.81
CA GLU A 221 27.22 2.69 10.86
C GLU A 221 27.34 1.17 10.93
N GLU A 222 27.79 0.63 12.07
CA GLU A 222 27.93 -0.82 12.29
C GLU A 222 26.67 -1.61 11.89
N GLU A 223 25.51 -1.04 12.17
CA GLU A 223 24.21 -1.57 11.79
C GLU A 223 23.45 -0.52 10.97
N SER A 224 23.06 -0.93 9.76
CA SER A 224 22.41 -0.01 8.82
C SER A 224 20.89 -0.08 8.90
N GLY A 225 20.26 1.08 8.64
CA GLY A 225 18.82 1.22 8.52
C GLY A 225 18.46 2.39 7.62
N TYR A 226 17.20 2.55 7.27
CA TYR A 226 16.73 3.69 6.49
C TYR A 226 15.39 4.22 6.98
N ILE A 227 15.11 5.46 6.62
CA ILE A 227 13.85 6.13 6.87
C ILE A 227 13.44 6.99 5.69
N VAL A 228 12.16 6.99 5.38
CA VAL A 228 11.54 7.70 4.25
C VAL A 228 10.57 8.74 4.78
N ILE A 229 10.72 9.97 4.31
CA ILE A 229 9.79 11.06 4.56
C ILE A 229 9.07 11.39 3.26
N SER A 230 7.76 11.30 3.24
CA SER A 230 6.92 11.80 2.16
C SER A 230 6.69 13.30 2.34
N LYS A 231 6.80 14.05 1.23
CA LYS A 231 6.65 15.51 1.19
C LYS A 231 5.57 15.88 0.18
N PRO A 232 4.30 15.68 0.48
CA PRO A 232 3.22 16.19 -0.36
C PRO A 232 3.30 17.72 -0.47
N ASP A 233 2.62 18.29 -1.44
CA ASP A 233 2.64 19.74 -1.70
C ASP A 233 2.24 20.58 -0.47
N ASN A 234 1.32 20.05 0.34
CA ASN A 234 0.98 20.67 1.61
C ASN A 234 2.03 20.34 2.68
N ILE A 235 2.76 21.35 3.15
CA ILE A 235 3.80 21.23 4.18
C ILE A 235 3.29 20.61 5.49
N ASN A 236 2.00 20.77 5.81
CA ASN A 236 1.40 20.18 7.01
C ASN A 236 1.18 18.66 6.88
N ASP A 237 1.30 18.10 5.68
CA ASP A 237 1.12 16.69 5.41
C ASP A 237 2.44 15.92 5.33
N ILE A 238 3.58 16.58 5.61
CA ILE A 238 4.88 15.93 5.71
C ILE A 238 4.84 14.89 6.85
N HIS A 239 5.23 13.66 6.55
CA HIS A 239 5.25 12.56 7.52
C HIS A 239 6.31 11.52 7.19
N VAL A 240 6.70 10.74 8.19
CA VAL A 240 7.49 9.51 7.97
C VAL A 240 6.57 8.45 7.39
N SER A 241 6.85 8.04 6.16
CA SER A 241 6.02 7.08 5.42
C SER A 241 6.51 5.65 5.55
N GLU A 242 7.79 5.44 5.90
CA GLU A 242 8.39 4.12 6.05
C GLU A 242 9.74 4.19 6.78
N TRP A 243 10.14 3.12 7.45
CA TRP A 243 11.50 2.90 7.95
C TRP A 243 11.83 1.43 8.10
N ARG A 244 13.14 1.14 8.16
CA ARG A 244 13.69 -0.16 8.55
C ARG A 244 14.88 0.04 9.46
N ALA A 245 14.86 -0.67 10.58
CA ALA A 245 15.93 -0.68 11.57
C ALA A 245 16.22 -2.13 11.99
N PRO A 246 17.48 -2.48 12.30
CA PRO A 246 17.83 -3.81 12.81
C PRO A 246 17.51 -3.98 14.30
N ASN A 247 17.41 -2.88 15.05
CA ASN A 247 17.21 -2.88 16.50
C ASN A 247 16.68 -1.53 16.98
N ILE A 248 16.44 -1.44 18.31
CA ILE A 248 15.90 -0.28 19.00
C ILE A 248 16.79 0.98 18.89
N ASP A 249 18.10 0.80 18.90
CA ASP A 249 19.03 1.94 18.89
C ASP A 249 19.06 2.63 17.54
N VAL A 250 19.07 1.84 16.46
CA VAL A 250 18.95 2.36 15.09
C VAL A 250 17.57 2.96 14.87
N GLU A 251 16.49 2.32 15.35
CA GLU A 251 15.13 2.87 15.22
C GLU A 251 15.01 4.25 15.90
N ARG A 252 15.57 4.40 17.11
CA ARG A 252 15.63 5.69 17.82
C ARG A 252 16.42 6.75 17.04
N LYS A 253 17.59 6.38 16.49
CA LYS A 253 18.40 7.29 15.66
C LYS A 253 17.62 7.76 14.43
N LEU A 254 16.97 6.85 13.71
CA LEU A 254 16.17 7.16 12.53
C LEU A 254 15.01 8.09 12.86
N PHE A 255 14.28 7.82 13.94
CA PHE A 255 13.17 8.67 14.38
C PHE A 255 13.63 10.08 14.75
N LYS A 256 14.76 10.19 15.47
CA LYS A 256 15.33 11.47 15.82
C LYS A 256 15.72 12.29 14.58
N VAL A 257 16.43 11.66 13.63
CA VAL A 257 16.85 12.31 12.38
C VAL A 257 15.63 12.76 11.56
N ALA A 258 14.57 11.94 11.49
CA ALA A 258 13.36 12.32 10.78
C ALA A 258 12.60 13.45 11.45
N ALA A 259 12.49 13.42 12.78
CA ALA A 259 11.84 14.50 13.53
C ALA A 259 12.52 15.85 13.31
N GLU A 260 13.86 15.91 13.37
CA GLU A 260 14.64 17.12 13.09
C GLU A 260 14.42 17.64 11.65
N GLU A 261 14.43 16.73 10.67
CA GLU A 261 14.23 17.12 9.26
C GLU A 261 12.82 17.62 9.00
N ILE A 262 11.79 16.97 9.56
CA ILE A 262 10.41 17.42 9.43
C ILE A 262 10.22 18.78 10.10
N TYR A 263 10.71 18.96 11.34
CA TYR A 263 10.63 20.22 12.06
C TYR A 263 11.30 21.37 11.29
N ARG A 264 12.49 21.13 10.74
CA ARG A 264 13.19 22.10 9.89
C ARG A 264 12.39 22.46 8.64
N ARG A 265 11.77 21.48 7.95
CA ARG A 265 10.97 21.71 6.75
C ARG A 265 9.66 22.42 7.04
N GLN A 266 9.08 22.18 8.19
CA GLN A 266 7.90 22.91 8.68
C GLN A 266 8.26 24.30 9.22
N GLN A 267 9.47 24.80 8.91
CA GLN A 267 9.97 26.12 9.34
C GLN A 267 9.89 26.33 10.85
N GLN A 268 10.03 25.26 11.62
CA GLN A 268 9.97 25.26 13.08
C GLN A 268 8.63 25.77 13.66
N GLN A 269 7.56 25.71 12.88
CA GLN A 269 6.24 26.23 13.28
C GLN A 269 5.46 25.26 14.17
N THR A 270 5.75 23.96 14.08
CA THR A 270 5.08 22.94 14.87
C THR A 270 6.05 21.84 15.28
N ASN A 271 5.83 21.28 16.47
CA ASN A 271 6.57 20.13 16.97
C ASN A 271 5.81 18.81 16.78
N ILE A 272 4.79 18.82 15.94
CA ILE A 272 3.99 17.64 15.64
C ILE A 272 4.66 16.83 14.53
N ILE A 273 5.10 15.62 14.86
CA ILE A 273 5.74 14.69 13.95
C ILE A 273 4.82 13.47 13.74
N ARG A 274 4.56 13.13 12.48
CA ARG A 274 3.69 12.01 12.11
C ARG A 274 4.49 10.87 11.51
N PHE A 275 4.17 9.64 11.91
CA PHE A 275 4.74 8.40 11.41
C PHE A 275 3.63 7.47 10.95
N HIS A 276 3.72 6.96 9.75
CA HIS A 276 2.81 5.94 9.25
C HIS A 276 3.16 4.57 9.86
N GLY A 277 2.22 3.99 10.61
CA GLY A 277 2.41 2.72 11.32
C GLY A 277 3.05 2.86 12.71
N LEU A 278 3.25 1.75 13.38
CA LEU A 278 3.82 1.66 14.72
C LEU A 278 5.32 1.31 14.69
N PRO A 279 6.11 1.70 15.71
CA PRO A 279 7.50 1.27 15.84
C PRO A 279 7.60 -0.26 15.96
N GLN A 280 8.73 -0.81 15.52
CA GLN A 280 8.96 -2.25 15.55
C GLN A 280 9.65 -2.70 16.84
N TYR A 281 10.55 -1.87 17.36
CA TYR A 281 11.39 -2.22 18.52
C TYR A 281 11.09 -1.35 19.74
N ILE A 282 10.75 -0.09 19.56
CA ILE A 282 10.42 0.83 20.67
C ILE A 282 8.95 0.61 21.05
N THR A 283 8.68 0.31 22.32
CA THR A 283 7.29 0.27 22.80
C THR A 283 6.68 1.68 22.79
N ILE A 284 5.36 1.79 22.63
CA ILE A 284 4.67 3.10 22.66
C ILE A 284 4.94 3.84 23.96
N LYS A 285 5.00 3.14 25.08
CA LYS A 285 5.30 3.75 26.39
C LYS A 285 6.72 4.33 26.45
N GLU A 286 7.72 3.60 25.95
CA GLU A 286 9.11 4.10 25.90
C GLU A 286 9.22 5.26 24.92
N LEU A 287 8.56 5.17 23.76
CA LEU A 287 8.54 6.25 22.77
C LEU A 287 7.91 7.52 23.36
N GLU A 288 6.80 7.41 24.09
CA GLU A 288 6.15 8.55 24.75
C GLU A 288 7.04 9.19 25.81
N GLN A 289 7.71 8.37 26.63
CA GLN A 289 8.65 8.85 27.63
C GLN A 289 9.82 9.60 27.00
N TRP A 290 10.35 9.08 25.89
CA TRP A 290 11.52 9.63 25.21
C TRP A 290 11.19 10.79 24.27
N ALA A 291 10.20 10.63 23.39
CA ALA A 291 9.93 11.57 22.30
C ALA A 291 8.90 12.65 22.67
N GLY A 292 7.86 12.31 23.40
CA GLY A 292 6.79 13.21 23.80
C GLY A 292 5.42 12.54 23.73
N LYS A 293 4.36 13.30 23.96
CA LYS A 293 2.99 12.78 23.97
C LYS A 293 2.61 12.18 22.63
N ILE A 294 1.98 11.01 22.66
CA ILE A 294 1.61 10.23 21.49
C ILE A 294 0.09 10.14 21.36
N LYS A 295 -0.38 10.27 20.13
CA LYS A 295 -1.72 9.87 19.70
C LYS A 295 -1.60 8.80 18.63
N ILE A 296 -2.38 7.73 18.72
CA ILE A 296 -2.48 6.68 17.69
C ILE A 296 -3.81 6.83 16.98
N ASP A 297 -3.77 6.99 15.67
CA ASP A 297 -4.94 7.01 14.83
C ASP A 297 -5.12 5.66 14.14
N PHE A 298 -6.32 5.08 14.27
CA PHE A 298 -6.69 3.82 13.65
C PHE A 298 -7.50 4.07 12.39
N LYS A 299 -7.27 3.24 11.38
CA LYS A 299 -8.13 3.17 10.19
C LYS A 299 -8.81 1.81 10.13
N ALA A 300 -10.03 1.82 9.70
CA ALA A 300 -10.84 0.64 9.49
C ALA A 300 -11.21 0.47 8.01
N ASP A 301 -10.45 1.10 7.11
CA ASP A 301 -10.65 1.06 5.67
C ASP A 301 -10.05 -0.18 5.00
N MET A 302 -9.23 -0.95 5.70
CA MET A 302 -8.71 -2.22 5.22
C MET A 302 -9.70 -3.36 5.46
N MET A 303 -9.87 -4.22 4.46
CA MET A 303 -10.65 -5.44 4.55
C MET A 303 -9.85 -6.64 4.05
N ILE A 304 -10.05 -7.79 4.68
CA ILE A 304 -9.38 -9.05 4.36
C ILE A 304 -10.41 -10.16 4.11
N ARG A 305 -10.13 -11.03 3.15
CA ARG A 305 -10.88 -12.25 2.88
C ARG A 305 -9.94 -13.44 2.89
N ASN A 306 -10.30 -14.49 3.64
CA ASN A 306 -9.62 -15.78 3.52
C ASN A 306 -10.05 -16.45 2.20
N ILE A 307 -9.10 -16.96 1.44
CA ILE A 307 -9.38 -17.80 0.25
C ILE A 307 -9.17 -19.28 0.63
N ARG A 308 -7.97 -19.68 1.09
CA ARG A 308 -7.67 -21.08 1.39
C ARG A 308 -6.83 -21.34 2.65
N LEU A 309 -6.45 -20.28 3.38
CA LEU A 309 -5.65 -20.43 4.57
C LEU A 309 -6.39 -21.16 5.69
N SER A 310 -5.66 -21.83 6.58
CA SER A 310 -6.23 -22.34 7.82
C SER A 310 -6.80 -21.18 8.64
N LYS A 311 -7.79 -21.49 9.49
CA LYS A 311 -8.36 -20.48 10.40
C LYS A 311 -7.29 -19.86 11.30
N GLU A 312 -6.35 -20.68 11.78
CA GLU A 312 -5.26 -20.21 12.63
C GLU A 312 -4.35 -19.21 11.90
N THR A 313 -3.97 -19.50 10.64
CA THR A 313 -3.10 -18.64 9.84
C THR A 313 -3.76 -17.29 9.55
N ILE A 314 -5.02 -17.30 9.08
CA ILE A 314 -5.71 -16.04 8.77
C ILE A 314 -5.95 -15.19 10.02
N ASP A 315 -6.22 -15.83 11.18
CA ASP A 315 -6.40 -15.12 12.44
C ASP A 315 -5.05 -14.50 12.91
N LYS A 316 -3.91 -15.16 12.72
CA LYS A 316 -2.56 -14.59 12.96
C LYS A 316 -2.30 -13.37 12.08
N ILE A 317 -2.59 -13.47 10.78
CA ILE A 317 -2.43 -12.33 9.86
C ILE A 317 -3.29 -11.14 10.31
N LYS A 318 -4.56 -11.36 10.60
CA LYS A 318 -5.46 -10.31 11.11
C LYS A 318 -4.94 -9.69 12.40
N ALA A 319 -4.46 -10.51 13.34
CA ALA A 319 -3.91 -10.05 14.61
C ALA A 319 -2.66 -9.19 14.38
N ALA A 320 -1.75 -9.60 13.50
CA ALA A 320 -0.55 -8.85 13.18
C ALA A 320 -0.86 -7.44 12.64
N TYR A 321 -1.81 -7.32 11.72
CA TYR A 321 -2.25 -6.01 11.23
C TYR A 321 -2.96 -5.19 12.29
N SER A 322 -3.85 -5.80 13.09
CA SER A 322 -4.62 -5.08 14.13
C SER A 322 -3.76 -4.61 15.30
N THR A 323 -2.66 -5.28 15.59
CA THR A 323 -1.68 -4.88 16.62
C THR A 323 -0.60 -3.95 16.11
N GLY A 324 -0.45 -3.80 14.78
CA GLY A 324 0.58 -3.00 14.13
C GLY A 324 1.94 -3.68 14.02
N SER A 325 2.06 -4.98 14.33
CA SER A 325 3.27 -5.76 14.05
C SER A 325 3.45 -6.00 12.55
N ALA A 326 2.35 -6.08 11.79
CA ALA A 326 2.32 -5.93 10.34
C ALA A 326 1.95 -4.48 9.95
N THR A 327 2.47 -4.01 8.83
CA THR A 327 2.15 -2.66 8.30
C THR A 327 2.15 -2.69 6.78
N PHE A 328 1.09 -2.17 6.17
CA PHE A 328 1.13 -1.77 4.76
C PHE A 328 1.68 -0.35 4.70
N TRP A 329 2.85 -0.21 4.11
CA TRP A 329 3.43 1.12 3.89
C TRP A 329 2.68 1.84 2.77
N SER A 330 2.67 3.16 2.80
CA SER A 330 2.01 3.96 1.78
C SER A 330 2.53 3.67 0.36
N ALA A 331 3.79 3.29 0.24
CA ALA A 331 4.40 2.91 -1.04
C ALA A 331 4.00 1.50 -1.53
N ASP A 332 3.40 0.67 -0.68
CA ASP A 332 2.86 -0.65 -1.02
C ASP A 332 1.37 -0.59 -1.43
N ALA A 333 0.76 0.60 -1.44
CA ALA A 333 -0.63 0.80 -1.82
C ALA A 333 -0.88 0.43 -3.30
N PHE A 334 -1.97 -0.26 -3.55
CA PHE A 334 -2.41 -0.76 -4.84
C PHE A 334 -3.86 -0.33 -5.14
#